data_5b8ca5699899acacae64242927027e09
#
_entry.id   5b8ca5699899acacae64242927027e09
#
_cell.length_a   1.000
_cell.length_b   1.000
_cell.length_c   1.000
_cell.angle_alpha   90.00
_cell.angle_beta   90.00
_cell.angle_gamma   90.00
#
_symmetry.space_group_name_H-M   'P 1'
#
loop_
_entity.id
_entity.type
_entity.pdbx_description
1 polymer ?
#
loop_
_entity_poly.entity_id
_entity_poly.type
_entity_poly.pdbx_seq_one_letter_code
_entity_poly.pdbx_strand_id
1 'polypeptide(L)'
;MKKSIYIFLLTIFLYSCKSLQKPAIVTSKQVAQKTGSYSFTEKTGLEKPVKSTKKEIRAIEKAKYKATQDSIAQSKIIVVVEEETPQDFTPTFEVSDYIKQQILNVAAESLGSPYRGGGSTPAGFDCSGFVTYTLNQFDISLPRNSAEMAQIGKRILKKDAKAGDLIFFKTNGSYISHVGIVTENTDGIIKFIHSSTSSGVVYSSTSEGYYARTFVGVNRILE
;
A
#
# COMPACT_ATOMS: atom_id res chain seq x y z
N MET A 1 3.13 70.45 -9.65
CA MET A 1 2.18 69.55 -8.99
C MET A 1 2.26 68.08 -9.44
N LYS A 2 3.18 67.64 -10.31
CA LYS A 2 3.33 66.25 -10.76
C LYS A 2 4.37 65.39 -10.01
N LYS A 3 5.22 65.99 -9.20
CA LYS A 3 6.30 65.29 -8.43
C LYS A 3 5.84 64.72 -7.08
N SER A 4 4.74 65.20 -6.52
CA SER A 4 4.24 64.77 -5.20
C SER A 4 3.44 63.48 -5.24
N ILE A 5 2.90 63.08 -6.40
CA ILE A 5 2.07 61.86 -6.57
C ILE A 5 2.96 60.60 -6.64
N TYR A 6 4.19 60.74 -7.16
CA TYR A 6 5.11 59.58 -7.26
C TYR A 6 5.71 59.12 -5.93
N ILE A 7 5.83 60.03 -4.96
CA ILE A 7 6.35 59.66 -3.63
C ILE A 7 5.31 58.93 -2.82
N PHE A 8 4.01 59.19 -3.03
CA PHE A 8 2.92 58.49 -2.33
C PHE A 8 2.64 57.07 -2.87
N LEU A 9 2.92 56.83 -4.14
CA LEU A 9 2.81 55.50 -4.74
C LEU A 9 3.98 54.58 -4.38
N LEU A 10 5.16 55.12 -4.07
CA LEU A 10 6.34 54.34 -3.68
C LEU A 10 6.26 53.82 -2.23
N THR A 11 5.50 54.50 -1.36
CA THR A 11 5.36 54.09 0.04
C THR A 11 4.33 52.97 0.25
N ILE A 12 3.39 52.75 -0.70
CA ILE A 12 2.40 51.66 -0.63
C ILE A 12 3.01 50.32 -1.04
N PHE A 13 4.12 50.34 -1.82
CA PHE A 13 4.73 49.08 -2.29
C PHE A 13 5.67 48.40 -1.27
N LEU A 14 5.99 49.09 -0.15
CA LEU A 14 6.86 48.54 0.90
C LEU A 14 6.12 47.86 2.06
N TYR A 15 4.77 47.84 2.03
CA TYR A 15 3.96 47.25 3.13
C TYR A 15 3.32 45.89 2.82
N SER A 16 3.63 45.29 1.68
CA SER A 16 2.99 44.02 1.27
C SER A 16 3.98 42.85 1.09
N CYS A 17 4.94 42.74 2.01
CA CYS A 17 5.72 41.50 2.14
C CYS A 17 5.61 40.95 3.57
N LYS A 18 4.39 40.57 4.00
CA LYS A 18 4.29 39.54 5.04
C LYS A 18 4.74 38.26 4.43
N SER A 19 5.98 37.86 4.68
CA SER A 19 6.48 36.53 4.36
C SER A 19 5.53 35.52 4.99
N LEU A 20 4.90 34.67 4.17
CA LEU A 20 4.27 33.45 4.63
C LEU A 20 5.38 32.58 5.21
N GLN A 21 5.61 32.71 6.52
CA GLN A 21 6.43 31.75 7.25
C GLN A 21 5.76 30.38 7.11
N LYS A 22 6.43 29.48 6.40
CA LYS A 22 6.05 28.06 6.40
C LYS A 22 6.03 27.61 7.87
N PRO A 23 5.00 26.86 8.31
CA PRO A 23 4.95 26.37 9.68
C PRO A 23 6.22 25.55 9.95
N ALA A 24 6.92 25.88 11.02
CA ALA A 24 8.11 25.14 11.42
C ALA A 24 7.72 23.71 11.75
N ILE A 25 8.42 22.74 11.16
CA ILE A 25 8.25 21.32 11.47
C ILE A 25 8.69 21.12 12.92
N VAL A 26 7.73 20.77 13.80
CA VAL A 26 7.99 20.51 15.21
C VAL A 26 8.53 19.09 15.36
N THR A 27 9.82 18.96 15.64
CA THR A 27 10.53 17.68 15.68
C THR A 27 10.66 17.07 17.09
N SER A 28 10.28 17.79 18.15
CA SER A 28 10.33 17.26 19.51
C SER A 28 9.03 17.45 20.29
N LYS A 29 8.70 16.49 21.15
CA LYS A 29 7.51 16.49 22.00
C LYS A 29 7.46 17.72 22.92
N GLN A 30 8.61 18.18 23.44
CA GLN A 30 8.71 19.34 24.32
C GLN A 30 8.40 20.66 23.62
N VAL A 31 8.84 20.81 22.37
CA VAL A 31 8.53 21.99 21.56
C VAL A 31 7.07 22.00 21.15
N ALA A 32 6.51 20.84 20.79
CA ALA A 32 5.10 20.69 20.43
C ALA A 32 4.16 21.05 21.60
N GLN A 33 4.50 20.70 22.84
CA GLN A 33 3.73 21.10 24.03
C GLN A 33 3.76 22.62 24.28
N LYS A 34 4.91 23.27 24.09
CA LYS A 34 5.04 24.74 24.25
C LYS A 34 4.25 25.54 23.22
N THR A 35 4.08 25.01 22.01
CA THR A 35 3.36 25.69 20.92
C THR A 35 1.87 25.35 20.87
N GLY A 36 1.37 24.50 21.77
CA GLY A 36 -0.04 24.08 21.80
C GLY A 36 -0.46 23.19 20.62
N SER A 37 0.49 22.74 19.81
CA SER A 37 0.24 21.89 18.65
C SER A 37 0.11 20.39 19.00
N TYR A 38 0.27 20.04 20.28
CA TYR A 38 0.08 18.68 20.80
C TYR A 38 -0.59 18.73 22.17
N SER A 39 -1.82 18.21 22.25
CA SER A 39 -2.52 17.98 23.52
C SER A 39 -2.59 16.48 23.81
N PHE A 40 -1.84 16.02 24.81
CA PHE A 40 -1.99 14.68 25.34
C PHE A 40 -2.92 14.75 26.55
N THR A 41 -4.09 14.13 26.46
CA THR A 41 -4.95 13.93 27.65
C THR A 41 -4.36 12.81 28.50
N GLU A 42 -3.70 13.21 29.57
CA GLU A 42 -3.21 12.29 30.60
C GLU A 42 -4.41 11.72 31.37
N LYS A 43 -4.90 10.56 30.93
CA LYS A 43 -5.75 9.71 31.75
C LYS A 43 -5.13 8.33 31.77
N THR A 44 -4.72 7.97 32.97
CA THR A 44 -4.28 6.71 33.56
C THR A 44 -2.79 6.68 33.89
N GLY A 45 -2.56 6.58 35.20
CA GLY A 45 -1.25 6.36 35.80
C GLY A 45 -0.61 5.10 35.21
N LEU A 46 0.46 5.32 34.47
CA LEU A 46 1.35 4.27 34.01
C LEU A 46 2.60 4.34 34.86
N GLU A 47 2.77 3.33 35.67
CA GLU A 47 3.98 3.02 36.40
C GLU A 47 5.20 3.05 35.45
N LYS A 48 6.35 3.39 36.02
CA LYS A 48 7.65 3.41 35.33
C LYS A 48 7.88 2.09 34.60
N PRO A 49 8.49 2.07 33.41
CA PRO A 49 8.75 0.84 32.67
C PRO A 49 9.68 -0.04 33.51
N VAL A 50 9.14 -1.14 34.04
CA VAL A 50 9.91 -2.21 34.64
C VAL A 50 10.74 -2.85 33.55
N LYS A 51 12.04 -2.89 33.70
CA LYS A 51 12.95 -3.63 32.82
C LYS A 51 12.69 -5.12 32.96
N SER A 52 11.70 -5.64 32.24
CA SER A 52 11.46 -7.09 32.21
C SER A 52 12.58 -7.79 31.44
N THR A 53 13.08 -8.88 32.01
CA THR A 53 14.10 -9.70 31.38
C THR A 53 13.50 -10.49 30.22
N LYS A 54 14.34 -10.86 29.23
CA LYS A 54 13.92 -11.67 28.06
C LYS A 54 13.20 -12.98 28.46
N LYS A 55 13.47 -13.47 29.65
CA LYS A 55 12.82 -14.66 30.25
C LYS A 55 11.40 -14.38 30.68
N GLU A 56 11.13 -13.21 31.28
CA GLU A 56 9.79 -12.78 31.72
C GLU A 56 8.88 -12.47 30.53
N ILE A 57 9.42 -11.83 29.47
CA ILE A 57 8.66 -11.58 28.24
C ILE A 57 8.18 -12.89 27.61
N ARG A 58 9.08 -13.90 27.49
CA ARG A 58 8.70 -15.23 26.99
C ARG A 58 7.68 -15.96 27.86
N ALA A 59 7.73 -15.76 29.18
CA ALA A 59 6.75 -16.35 30.09
C ALA A 59 5.37 -15.73 29.91
N ILE A 60 5.29 -14.39 29.72
CA ILE A 60 4.04 -13.65 29.48
C ILE A 60 3.44 -14.04 28.12
N GLU A 61 4.26 -14.16 27.07
CA GLU A 61 3.81 -14.59 25.74
C GLU A 61 3.26 -16.02 25.78
N LYS A 62 3.95 -16.95 26.48
CA LYS A 62 3.49 -18.33 26.65
C LYS A 62 2.19 -18.43 27.46
N ALA A 63 2.03 -17.59 28.49
CA ALA A 63 0.80 -17.52 29.28
C ALA A 63 -0.37 -16.96 28.47
N LYS A 64 -0.15 -15.91 27.66
CA LYS A 64 -1.16 -15.36 26.74
C LYS A 64 -1.59 -16.40 25.70
N TYR A 65 -0.63 -17.10 25.08
CA TYR A 65 -0.93 -18.16 24.10
C TYR A 65 -1.78 -19.28 24.72
N LYS A 66 -1.44 -19.72 25.94
CA LYS A 66 -2.21 -20.76 26.64
C LYS A 66 -3.63 -20.27 26.99
N ALA A 67 -3.79 -19.04 27.48
CA ALA A 67 -5.10 -18.47 27.79
C ALA A 67 -6.01 -18.35 26.56
N THR A 68 -5.42 -18.05 25.39
CA THR A 68 -6.15 -18.02 24.10
C THR A 68 -6.59 -19.42 23.68
N GLN A 69 -5.75 -20.43 23.86
CA GLN A 69 -6.11 -21.82 23.57
C GLN A 69 -7.21 -22.34 24.51
N ASP A 70 -7.14 -22.01 25.80
CA ASP A 70 -8.15 -22.42 26.79
C ASP A 70 -9.50 -21.72 26.53
N SER A 71 -9.52 -20.48 26.07
CA SER A 71 -10.77 -19.78 25.69
C SER A 71 -11.39 -20.34 24.40
N ILE A 72 -10.58 -20.79 23.43
CA ILE A 72 -11.05 -21.48 22.22
C ILE A 72 -11.61 -22.85 22.56
N ALA A 73 -11.01 -23.57 23.53
CA ALA A 73 -11.48 -24.87 23.97
C ALA A 73 -12.79 -24.80 24.78
N GLN A 74 -13.05 -23.68 25.46
CA GLN A 74 -14.27 -23.43 26.24
C GLN A 74 -15.45 -22.91 25.41
N SER A 75 -15.20 -22.32 24.24
CA SER A 75 -16.25 -21.99 23.29
C SER A 75 -16.68 -23.25 22.50
N LYS A 76 -17.16 -24.25 23.22
CA LYS A 76 -17.90 -25.35 22.62
C LYS A 76 -19.26 -24.81 22.21
N ILE A 77 -19.31 -24.18 21.04
CA ILE A 77 -20.57 -23.88 20.36
C ILE A 77 -21.18 -25.24 20.08
N ILE A 78 -22.27 -25.54 20.79
CA ILE A 78 -23.16 -26.64 20.43
C ILE A 78 -23.83 -26.20 19.13
N VAL A 79 -23.20 -26.51 18.02
CA VAL A 79 -23.88 -26.50 16.73
C VAL A 79 -24.83 -27.68 16.80
N VAL A 80 -26.12 -27.41 16.96
CA VAL A 80 -27.18 -28.35 16.61
C VAL A 80 -27.06 -28.50 15.11
N VAL A 81 -26.38 -29.56 14.69
CA VAL A 81 -26.34 -29.97 13.30
C VAL A 81 -27.69 -30.61 13.02
N GLU A 82 -28.66 -29.88 12.49
CA GLU A 82 -29.70 -30.48 11.67
C GLU A 82 -28.94 -31.12 10.49
N GLU A 83 -29.16 -32.41 10.27
CA GLU A 83 -28.59 -33.16 9.16
C GLU A 83 -29.15 -32.61 7.84
N GLU A 84 -28.57 -31.50 7.39
CA GLU A 84 -28.66 -31.12 6.00
C GLU A 84 -27.56 -31.89 5.24
N THR A 85 -28.00 -32.60 4.18
CA THR A 85 -27.16 -33.31 3.21
C THR A 85 -25.90 -32.50 2.85
N PRO A 86 -24.74 -33.15 2.64
CA PRO A 86 -23.51 -32.44 2.27
C PRO A 86 -23.74 -31.73 0.94
N GLN A 87 -24.09 -30.45 1.00
CA GLN A 87 -23.95 -29.59 -0.14
C GLN A 87 -22.45 -29.42 -0.35
N ASP A 88 -22.02 -29.79 -1.54
CA ASP A 88 -20.67 -29.59 -2.06
C ASP A 88 -20.21 -28.14 -1.78
N PHE A 89 -19.46 -27.93 -0.68
CA PHE A 89 -18.86 -26.67 -0.34
C PHE A 89 -17.67 -26.46 -1.27
N THR A 90 -17.99 -26.17 -2.53
CA THR A 90 -17.00 -25.55 -3.40
C THR A 90 -16.66 -24.22 -2.75
N PRO A 91 -15.40 -23.95 -2.36
CA PRO A 91 -14.99 -22.64 -1.83
C PRO A 91 -15.14 -21.64 -2.95
N THR A 92 -16.35 -21.07 -3.03
CA THR A 92 -16.77 -20.19 -4.08
C THR A 92 -16.17 -18.80 -3.84
N PHE A 93 -16.06 -18.08 -4.92
CA PHE A 93 -15.94 -16.64 -5.18
C PHE A 93 -15.45 -15.74 -4.01
N GLU A 94 -15.95 -15.87 -2.79
CA GLU A 94 -15.62 -15.02 -1.64
C GLU A 94 -14.17 -15.16 -1.13
N VAL A 95 -13.60 -16.37 -1.11
CA VAL A 95 -12.21 -16.60 -0.63
C VAL A 95 -11.20 -16.01 -1.61
N SER A 96 -11.43 -16.18 -2.92
CA SER A 96 -10.56 -15.60 -3.94
C SER A 96 -10.56 -14.08 -3.90
N ASP A 97 -11.72 -13.45 -3.74
CA ASP A 97 -11.83 -11.99 -3.66
C ASP A 97 -11.24 -11.43 -2.36
N TYR A 98 -11.37 -12.17 -1.26
CA TYR A 98 -10.68 -11.83 -0.01
C TYR A 98 -9.17 -11.84 -0.18
N ILE A 99 -8.59 -12.89 -0.77
CA ILE A 99 -7.13 -12.97 -1.04
C ILE A 99 -6.67 -11.81 -1.94
N LYS A 100 -7.41 -11.50 -3.01
CA LYS A 100 -7.11 -10.36 -3.89
C LYS A 100 -7.10 -9.04 -3.12
N GLN A 101 -8.05 -8.83 -2.22
CA GLN A 101 -8.08 -7.63 -1.38
C GLN A 101 -6.86 -7.57 -0.43
N GLN A 102 -6.47 -8.68 0.17
CA GLN A 102 -5.27 -8.73 1.03
C GLN A 102 -3.98 -8.46 0.23
N ILE A 103 -3.89 -8.97 -1.00
CA ILE A 103 -2.78 -8.65 -1.91
C ILE A 103 -2.68 -7.13 -2.14
N LEU A 104 -3.81 -6.46 -2.39
CA LEU A 104 -3.83 -5.01 -2.58
C LEU A 104 -3.47 -4.24 -1.31
N ASN A 105 -3.86 -4.73 -0.14
CA ASN A 105 -3.48 -4.13 1.14
C ASN A 105 -1.96 -4.20 1.34
N VAL A 106 -1.35 -5.38 1.16
CA VAL A 106 0.12 -5.55 1.24
C VAL A 106 0.85 -4.72 0.19
N ALA A 107 0.32 -4.64 -1.04
CA ALA A 107 0.87 -3.76 -2.06
C ALA A 107 0.86 -2.29 -1.61
N ALA A 108 -0.24 -1.83 -1.01
CA ALA A 108 -0.42 -0.46 -0.54
C ALA A 108 0.51 -0.10 0.64
N GLU A 109 0.88 -1.05 1.51
CA GLU A 109 1.87 -0.85 2.58
C GLU A 109 3.25 -0.46 2.03
N SER A 110 3.56 -0.80 0.79
CA SER A 110 4.80 -0.45 0.10
C SER A 110 4.79 0.92 -0.58
N LEU A 111 3.68 1.69 -0.53
CA LEU A 111 3.59 3.01 -1.16
C LEU A 111 4.71 3.95 -0.69
N GLY A 112 5.30 4.67 -1.64
CA GLY A 112 6.42 5.58 -1.38
C GLY A 112 7.78 4.90 -1.23
N SER A 113 7.87 3.57 -1.22
CA SER A 113 9.16 2.87 -1.27
C SER A 113 9.92 3.26 -2.54
N PRO A 114 11.22 3.57 -2.46
CA PRO A 114 11.97 4.07 -3.61
C PRO A 114 12.15 3.01 -4.69
N TYR A 115 12.33 3.44 -5.94
CA TYR A 115 12.76 2.54 -7.01
C TYR A 115 14.23 2.15 -6.83
N ARG A 116 14.51 0.85 -6.98
CA ARG A 116 15.87 0.32 -6.98
C ARG A 116 15.97 -0.83 -7.98
N GLY A 117 16.80 -0.67 -9.02
CA GLY A 117 17.05 -1.73 -10.00
C GLY A 117 17.53 -3.02 -9.32
N GLY A 118 16.86 -4.15 -9.58
CA GLY A 118 17.10 -5.42 -8.91
C GLY A 118 16.55 -5.52 -7.48
N GLY A 119 15.94 -4.46 -6.95
CA GLY A 119 15.40 -4.42 -5.58
C GLY A 119 14.13 -5.25 -5.42
N SER A 120 13.95 -5.88 -4.25
CA SER A 120 12.81 -6.74 -3.91
C SER A 120 12.41 -6.64 -2.44
N THR A 121 12.72 -5.51 -1.78
CA THR A 121 12.43 -5.26 -0.37
C THR A 121 11.87 -3.85 -0.17
N PRO A 122 11.24 -3.53 0.97
CA PRO A 122 10.78 -2.17 1.28
C PRO A 122 11.86 -1.08 1.25
N ALA A 123 13.15 -1.45 1.33
CA ALA A 123 14.26 -0.50 1.15
C ALA A 123 14.45 -0.05 -0.31
N GLY A 124 13.76 -0.67 -1.25
CA GLY A 124 13.68 -0.31 -2.65
C GLY A 124 13.28 -1.49 -3.53
N PHE A 125 12.39 -1.22 -4.47
CA PHE A 125 11.85 -2.20 -5.41
C PHE A 125 12.14 -1.81 -6.86
N ASP A 126 12.40 -2.78 -7.72
CA ASP A 126 12.05 -2.63 -9.13
C ASP A 126 10.61 -3.14 -9.39
N CYS A 127 10.12 -3.03 -10.62
CA CYS A 127 8.73 -3.35 -10.94
C CYS A 127 8.36 -4.81 -10.64
N SER A 128 9.14 -5.77 -11.10
CA SER A 128 8.89 -7.20 -10.88
C SER A 128 9.23 -7.64 -9.45
N GLY A 129 10.22 -7.00 -8.81
CA GLY A 129 10.55 -7.24 -7.40
C GLY A 129 9.44 -6.81 -6.44
N PHE A 130 8.77 -5.70 -6.73
CA PHE A 130 7.58 -5.26 -6.01
C PHE A 130 6.45 -6.30 -6.11
N VAL A 131 6.14 -6.75 -7.34
CA VAL A 131 5.10 -7.76 -7.57
C VAL A 131 5.44 -9.08 -6.88
N THR A 132 6.68 -9.57 -7.04
CA THR A 132 7.15 -10.81 -6.39
C THR A 132 7.08 -10.70 -4.86
N TYR A 133 7.55 -9.59 -4.28
CA TYR A 133 7.48 -9.35 -2.84
C TYR A 133 6.04 -9.42 -2.32
N THR A 134 5.13 -8.73 -3.00
CA THR A 134 3.71 -8.68 -2.61
C THR A 134 3.06 -10.06 -2.66
N LEU A 135 3.25 -10.80 -3.75
CA LEU A 135 2.59 -12.10 -3.96
C LEU A 135 3.20 -13.23 -3.15
N ASN A 136 4.49 -13.18 -2.84
CA ASN A 136 5.13 -14.15 -1.95
C ASN A 136 4.57 -14.16 -0.52
N GLN A 137 3.92 -13.07 -0.06
CA GLN A 137 3.23 -13.06 1.23
C GLN A 137 2.01 -14.00 1.25
N PHE A 138 1.58 -14.48 0.08
CA PHE A 138 0.43 -15.35 -0.13
C PHE A 138 0.84 -16.70 -0.76
N ASP A 139 2.11 -17.08 -0.65
CA ASP A 139 2.69 -18.30 -1.23
C ASP A 139 2.53 -18.39 -2.77
N ILE A 140 2.33 -17.25 -3.44
CA ILE A 140 2.24 -17.15 -4.90
C ILE A 140 3.61 -16.79 -5.45
N SER A 141 4.30 -17.79 -5.98
CA SER A 141 5.65 -17.63 -6.55
C SER A 141 5.59 -17.29 -8.03
N LEU A 142 6.27 -16.22 -8.43
CA LEU A 142 6.37 -15.77 -9.83
C LEU A 142 7.84 -15.65 -10.26
N PRO A 143 8.13 -15.75 -11.58
CA PRO A 143 9.44 -15.42 -12.12
C PRO A 143 9.85 -13.99 -11.75
N ARG A 144 11.17 -13.77 -11.61
CA ARG A 144 11.71 -12.45 -11.22
C ARG A 144 11.67 -11.42 -12.34
N ASN A 145 11.45 -11.83 -13.57
CA ASN A 145 11.46 -11.01 -14.78
C ASN A 145 10.04 -10.72 -15.27
N SER A 146 9.73 -9.45 -15.58
CA SER A 146 8.39 -9.03 -16.04
C SER A 146 7.95 -9.68 -17.35
N ALA A 147 8.88 -9.98 -18.26
CA ALA A 147 8.55 -10.65 -19.53
C ALA A 147 8.20 -12.13 -19.30
N GLU A 148 8.85 -12.81 -18.34
CA GLU A 148 8.51 -14.17 -17.94
C GLU A 148 7.20 -14.21 -17.14
N MET A 149 6.96 -13.25 -16.26
CA MET A 149 5.66 -13.09 -15.56
C MET A 149 4.49 -13.01 -16.54
N ALA A 150 4.70 -12.35 -17.69
CA ALA A 150 3.67 -12.20 -18.71
C ALA A 150 3.33 -13.50 -19.45
N GLN A 151 4.06 -14.59 -19.20
CA GLN A 151 3.74 -15.93 -19.70
C GLN A 151 2.92 -16.76 -18.69
N ILE A 152 2.74 -16.24 -17.47
CA ILE A 152 2.03 -16.94 -16.38
C ILE A 152 0.57 -16.47 -16.35
N GLY A 153 -0.32 -17.41 -16.03
CA GLY A 153 -1.75 -17.18 -15.89
C GLY A 153 -2.50 -17.06 -17.19
N LYS A 154 -3.75 -16.63 -17.11
CA LYS A 154 -4.66 -16.51 -18.25
C LYS A 154 -4.70 -15.07 -18.77
N ARG A 155 -4.51 -14.90 -20.07
CA ARG A 155 -4.67 -13.59 -20.72
C ARG A 155 -6.11 -13.11 -20.61
N ILE A 156 -6.31 -11.88 -20.14
CA ILE A 156 -7.61 -11.25 -19.92
C ILE A 156 -7.77 -10.05 -20.89
N LEU A 157 -9.00 -9.86 -21.39
CA LEU A 157 -9.31 -8.64 -22.14
C LEU A 157 -9.23 -7.44 -21.20
N LYS A 158 -8.81 -6.29 -21.74
CA LYS A 158 -8.63 -5.05 -20.95
C LYS A 158 -9.89 -4.67 -20.15
N LYS A 159 -11.07 -4.82 -20.75
CA LYS A 159 -12.37 -4.53 -20.13
C LYS A 159 -12.74 -5.48 -18.98
N ASP A 160 -12.20 -6.71 -19.01
CA ASP A 160 -12.50 -7.78 -18.04
C ASP A 160 -11.45 -7.89 -16.92
N ALA A 161 -10.45 -6.97 -16.92
CA ALA A 161 -9.43 -6.90 -15.87
C ALA A 161 -10.08 -6.63 -14.50
N LYS A 162 -9.60 -7.34 -13.49
CA LYS A 162 -10.07 -7.22 -12.10
C LYS A 162 -8.90 -6.92 -11.16
N ALA A 163 -9.22 -6.44 -9.97
CA ALA A 163 -8.28 -6.28 -8.87
C ALA A 163 -7.48 -7.57 -8.63
N GLY A 164 -6.16 -7.43 -8.43
CA GLY A 164 -5.22 -8.55 -8.28
C GLY A 164 -4.66 -9.13 -9.58
N ASP A 165 -5.21 -8.79 -10.76
CA ASP A 165 -4.62 -9.17 -12.04
C ASP A 165 -3.26 -8.46 -12.26
N LEU A 166 -2.35 -9.05 -13.04
CA LEU A 166 -1.10 -8.42 -13.42
C LEU A 166 -1.25 -7.65 -14.72
N ILE A 167 -0.77 -6.41 -14.75
CA ILE A 167 -0.79 -5.54 -15.92
C ILE A 167 0.64 -5.31 -16.44
N PHE A 168 0.82 -5.38 -17.76
CA PHE A 168 2.13 -5.37 -18.43
C PHE A 168 2.27 -4.26 -19.44
N PHE A 169 3.51 -3.72 -19.54
CA PHE A 169 3.85 -2.60 -20.42
C PHE A 169 5.19 -2.82 -21.12
N LYS A 170 5.34 -2.19 -22.30
CA LYS A 170 6.60 -2.04 -23.05
C LYS A 170 7.15 -0.64 -22.83
N THR A 171 7.80 -0.40 -21.70
CA THR A 171 8.33 0.92 -21.34
C THR A 171 9.72 1.18 -21.88
N ASN A 172 10.41 0.12 -22.33
CA ASN A 172 11.77 0.19 -22.88
C ASN A 172 11.88 -0.72 -24.10
N GLY A 173 11.64 -0.16 -25.27
CA GLY A 173 11.76 -0.88 -26.55
C GLY A 173 10.57 -1.77 -26.91
N SER A 174 10.84 -2.93 -27.54
CA SER A 174 9.83 -3.80 -28.15
C SER A 174 9.35 -4.96 -27.26
N TYR A 175 9.99 -5.19 -26.13
CA TYR A 175 9.68 -6.28 -25.20
C TYR A 175 8.97 -5.78 -23.94
N ILE A 176 8.28 -6.69 -23.23
CA ILE A 176 7.66 -6.39 -21.94
C ILE A 176 8.77 -6.12 -20.92
N SER A 177 8.77 -4.91 -20.37
CA SER A 177 9.81 -4.42 -19.47
C SER A 177 9.25 -3.86 -18.16
N HIS A 178 7.91 -3.83 -18.00
CA HIS A 178 7.30 -3.31 -16.80
C HIS A 178 6.03 -4.07 -16.44
N VAL A 179 5.76 -4.15 -15.13
CA VAL A 179 4.62 -4.87 -14.56
C VAL A 179 4.08 -4.10 -13.34
N GLY A 180 2.77 -4.20 -13.12
CA GLY A 180 2.06 -3.73 -11.95
C GLY A 180 0.93 -4.67 -11.57
N ILE A 181 0.24 -4.36 -10.47
CA ILE A 181 -0.95 -5.07 -9.99
C ILE A 181 -2.17 -4.19 -10.22
N VAL A 182 -3.20 -4.70 -10.87
CA VAL A 182 -4.46 -4.01 -11.10
C VAL A 182 -5.16 -3.76 -9.77
N THR A 183 -5.62 -2.55 -9.54
CA THR A 183 -6.39 -2.18 -8.34
C THR A 183 -7.86 -1.92 -8.64
N GLU A 184 -8.15 -1.37 -9.82
CA GLU A 184 -9.51 -1.02 -10.23
C GLU A 184 -9.59 -1.02 -11.76
N ASN A 185 -10.76 -1.31 -12.30
CA ASN A 185 -11.06 -1.15 -13.72
C ASN A 185 -12.46 -0.56 -13.89
N THR A 186 -12.53 0.62 -14.46
CA THR A 186 -13.77 1.31 -14.79
C THR A 186 -13.83 1.53 -16.29
N ASP A 187 -14.72 0.83 -16.98
CA ASP A 187 -14.94 0.93 -18.44
C ASP A 187 -13.66 0.77 -19.30
N GLY A 188 -12.74 -0.11 -18.85
CA GLY A 188 -11.46 -0.34 -19.53
C GLY A 188 -10.37 0.68 -19.19
N ILE A 189 -10.63 1.62 -18.28
CA ILE A 189 -9.61 2.45 -17.64
C ILE A 189 -9.12 1.72 -16.39
N ILE A 190 -7.90 1.19 -16.45
CA ILE A 190 -7.32 0.39 -15.38
C ILE A 190 -6.46 1.29 -14.50
N LYS A 191 -6.74 1.33 -13.19
CA LYS A 191 -5.80 1.80 -12.17
C LYS A 191 -4.96 0.63 -11.68
N PHE A 192 -3.71 0.88 -11.38
CA PHE A 192 -2.77 -0.16 -10.94
C PHE A 192 -1.72 0.43 -10.00
N ILE A 193 -1.14 -0.42 -9.16
CA ILE A 193 -0.03 -0.10 -8.29
C ILE A 193 1.24 -0.77 -8.84
N HIS A 194 2.35 -0.02 -8.86
CA HIS A 194 3.61 -0.50 -9.40
C HIS A 194 4.80 0.27 -8.82
N SER A 195 6.03 -0.23 -8.98
CA SER A 195 7.25 0.52 -8.69
C SER A 195 7.71 1.28 -9.93
N SER A 196 7.47 2.60 -9.93
CA SER A 196 7.89 3.54 -10.97
C SER A 196 9.36 3.91 -10.83
N THR A 197 10.10 3.96 -11.95
CA THR A 197 11.53 4.37 -11.94
C THR A 197 11.77 5.78 -11.42
N SER A 198 10.78 6.67 -11.56
CA SER A 198 10.89 8.08 -11.15
C SER A 198 10.26 8.38 -9.78
N SER A 199 9.30 7.57 -9.34
CA SER A 199 8.45 7.91 -8.19
C SER A 199 8.39 6.81 -7.13
N GLY A 200 9.06 5.66 -7.36
CA GLY A 200 8.95 4.50 -6.48
C GLY A 200 7.57 3.85 -6.58
N VAL A 201 7.11 3.24 -5.49
CA VAL A 201 5.81 2.56 -5.47
C VAL A 201 4.68 3.58 -5.43
N VAL A 202 3.86 3.60 -6.47
CA VAL A 202 2.77 4.56 -6.68
C VAL A 202 1.59 3.91 -7.40
N TYR A 203 0.44 4.57 -7.34
CA TYR A 203 -0.69 4.29 -8.22
C TYR A 203 -0.55 5.04 -9.53
N SER A 204 -0.94 4.41 -10.62
CA SER A 204 -1.04 5.00 -11.95
C SER A 204 -2.28 4.49 -12.68
N SER A 205 -2.56 5.07 -13.85
CA SER A 205 -3.74 4.72 -14.65
C SER A 205 -3.40 4.55 -16.13
N THR A 206 -4.10 3.64 -16.80
CA THR A 206 -4.05 3.53 -18.27
C THR A 206 -4.71 4.70 -18.99
N SER A 207 -5.30 5.67 -18.29
CA SER A 207 -5.70 6.97 -18.86
C SER A 207 -4.53 7.93 -19.04
N GLU A 208 -3.42 7.72 -18.32
CA GLU A 208 -2.19 8.49 -18.49
C GLU A 208 -1.56 8.14 -19.84
N GLY A 209 -1.25 9.16 -20.64
CA GLY A 209 -0.79 8.98 -22.03
C GLY A 209 0.44 8.09 -22.19
N TYR A 210 1.34 8.05 -21.19
CA TYR A 210 2.49 7.15 -21.18
C TYR A 210 2.06 5.69 -21.08
N TYR A 211 1.23 5.34 -20.08
CA TYR A 211 0.77 3.97 -19.88
C TYR A 211 -0.25 3.52 -20.94
N ALA A 212 -1.04 4.44 -21.50
CA ALA A 212 -1.91 4.16 -22.63
C ALA A 212 -1.13 3.65 -23.86
N ARG A 213 0.00 4.31 -24.18
CA ARG A 213 0.84 3.95 -25.34
C ARG A 213 1.68 2.70 -25.15
N THR A 214 2.08 2.43 -23.91
CA THR A 214 3.00 1.32 -23.58
C THR A 214 2.27 0.05 -23.13
N PHE A 215 0.95 0.11 -22.97
CA PHE A 215 0.12 -1.02 -22.53
C PHE A 215 0.25 -2.23 -23.46
N VAL A 216 0.44 -3.40 -22.89
CA VAL A 216 0.51 -4.68 -23.61
C VAL A 216 -0.69 -5.55 -23.28
N GLY A 217 -1.07 -5.63 -22.01
CA GLY A 217 -2.20 -6.46 -21.60
C GLY A 217 -2.21 -6.82 -20.12
N VAL A 218 -3.15 -7.69 -19.79
CA VAL A 218 -3.44 -8.14 -18.43
C VAL A 218 -3.48 -9.65 -18.37
N ASN A 219 -2.91 -10.24 -17.32
CA ASN A 219 -3.02 -11.66 -17.05
C ASN A 219 -3.62 -11.87 -15.65
N ARG A 220 -4.53 -12.84 -15.55
CA ARG A 220 -5.08 -13.33 -14.28
C ARG A 220 -4.26 -14.50 -13.78
N ILE A 221 -3.81 -14.41 -12.55
CA ILE A 221 -3.02 -15.46 -11.87
C ILE A 221 -3.79 -16.14 -10.73
N LEU A 222 -4.92 -15.54 -10.31
CA LEU A 222 -5.83 -16.05 -9.28
C LEU A 222 -7.23 -16.17 -9.87
N GLU A 223 -7.79 -17.35 -9.87
CA GLU A 223 -9.17 -17.63 -10.30
C GLU A 223 -10.17 -17.46 -9.16
#